data_7924cda45e9c5ca27151bf381478da36
#
_entry.id   7924cda45e9c5ca27151bf381478da36
#
_cell.length_a   1.000
_cell.length_b   1.000
_cell.length_c   1.000
_cell.angle_alpha   90.00
_cell.angle_beta   90.00
_cell.angle_gamma   90.00
#
_symmetry.space_group_name_H-M   'P 1'
#
loop_
_entity.id
_entity.type
_entity.pdbx_description
1 polymer ?
#
loop_
_entity_poly.entity_id
_entity_poly.type
_entity_poly.pdbx_seq_one_letter_code
_entity_poly.pdbx_strand_id
1 'polypeptide(L)'
;MKRIIILFSILLMPCISLSAQEYKYEARLGWFPVDALNLVYLMGEDPSGETTYGPMKTAGIFSADFDYKVKKWLTVGAKVNYRNSWRDMKTISDGVEVNSIDRLQAFSVMPTVKLTTGYDSKFRYYATLGFGAGVDLSSGINEKFVALQFTPVGISVGKKVSWYFELGIGHAFMGFMTGLSWRF
;
A
#
# COMPACT_ATOMS: atom_id res chain seq x y z
N MET A 1 -11.90 -15.34 -18.18
CA MET A 1 -11.68 -15.93 -16.84
C MET A 1 -10.70 -17.10 -16.85
N LYS A 2 -10.82 -18.12 -17.71
CA LYS A 2 -9.86 -19.28 -17.74
C LYS A 2 -8.38 -18.90 -17.92
N ARG A 3 -8.06 -17.89 -18.73
CA ARG A 3 -6.67 -17.44 -19.00
C ARG A 3 -6.00 -16.75 -17.79
N ILE A 4 -6.76 -16.09 -16.94
CA ILE A 4 -6.25 -15.44 -15.70
C ILE A 4 -5.90 -16.50 -14.66
N ILE A 5 -6.68 -17.56 -14.56
CA ILE A 5 -6.42 -18.68 -13.64
C ILE A 5 -5.14 -19.42 -14.03
N ILE A 6 -4.88 -19.60 -15.32
CA ILE A 6 -3.67 -20.26 -15.83
C ILE A 6 -2.43 -19.40 -15.54
N LEU A 7 -2.50 -18.06 -15.72
CA LEU A 7 -1.41 -17.15 -15.36
C LEU A 7 -1.10 -17.17 -13.85
N PHE A 8 -2.13 -17.21 -13.02
CA PHE A 8 -1.98 -17.31 -11.57
C PHE A 8 -1.39 -18.66 -11.15
N SER A 9 -1.75 -19.77 -11.84
CA SER A 9 -1.21 -21.09 -11.58
C SER A 9 0.26 -21.24 -12.01
N ILE A 10 0.68 -20.58 -13.08
CA ILE A 10 2.08 -20.56 -13.53
C ILE A 10 2.95 -19.73 -12.58
N LEU A 11 2.41 -18.66 -12.00
CA LEU A 11 3.12 -17.84 -10.99
C LEU A 11 3.31 -18.59 -9.66
N LEU A 12 2.47 -19.56 -9.36
CA LEU A 12 2.52 -20.37 -8.13
C LEU A 12 3.41 -21.61 -8.22
N MET A 13 3.75 -22.07 -9.42
CA MET A 13 4.51 -23.31 -9.64
C MET A 13 5.98 -23.33 -9.17
N PRO A 14 6.77 -22.23 -9.21
CA PRO A 14 8.16 -22.28 -8.72
C PRO A 14 8.32 -22.44 -7.21
N CYS A 15 7.23 -22.54 -6.47
CA CYS A 15 7.23 -22.42 -5.02
C CYS A 15 7.28 -23.74 -4.24
N ILE A 16 7.24 -24.89 -4.90
CA ILE A 16 7.03 -26.20 -4.22
C ILE A 16 8.35 -26.94 -3.94
N SER A 17 9.47 -26.56 -4.53
CA SER A 17 10.71 -27.33 -4.39
C SER A 17 11.91 -26.45 -4.03
N LEU A 18 12.09 -26.13 -2.74
CA LEU A 18 13.39 -25.68 -2.21
C LEU A 18 13.41 -25.80 -0.68
N SER A 19 13.65 -27.01 -0.19
CA SER A 19 14.11 -27.24 1.19
C SER A 19 15.61 -26.98 1.24
N ALA A 20 16.06 -26.13 2.14
CA ALA A 20 17.45 -25.79 2.49
C ALA A 20 18.11 -24.61 1.72
N GLN A 21 17.42 -23.88 0.89
CA GLN A 21 17.99 -22.72 0.25
C GLN A 21 17.81 -21.45 1.10
N GLU A 22 18.88 -20.70 1.28
CA GLU A 22 18.84 -19.39 1.92
C GLU A 22 17.94 -18.46 1.08
N TYR A 23 16.80 -18.03 1.63
CA TYR A 23 15.84 -17.20 0.90
C TYR A 23 16.51 -15.89 0.47
N LYS A 24 16.50 -15.61 -0.83
CA LYS A 24 17.08 -14.37 -1.39
C LYS A 24 16.02 -13.35 -1.77
N TYR A 25 14.82 -13.83 -2.07
CA TYR A 25 13.71 -12.98 -2.51
C TYR A 25 12.53 -13.06 -1.54
N GLU A 26 11.81 -11.98 -1.43
CA GLU A 26 10.56 -11.89 -0.68
C GLU A 26 9.54 -11.10 -1.48
N ALA A 27 8.38 -11.70 -1.76
CA ALA A 27 7.21 -11.01 -2.30
C ALA A 27 6.22 -10.78 -1.16
N ARG A 28 5.60 -9.58 -1.12
CA ARG A 28 4.63 -9.23 -0.08
C ARG A 28 3.39 -8.62 -0.71
N LEU A 29 2.23 -8.95 -0.14
CA LEU A 29 0.95 -8.33 -0.46
C LEU A 29 0.34 -7.82 0.82
N GLY A 30 -0.01 -6.56 0.84
CA GLY A 30 -0.59 -5.85 1.98
C GLY A 30 -1.90 -5.18 1.65
N TRP A 31 -2.70 -5.02 2.67
CA TRP A 31 -3.95 -4.29 2.61
C TRP A 31 -4.22 -3.60 3.94
N PHE A 32 -4.82 -2.43 3.86
CA PHE A 32 -5.32 -1.71 5.01
C PHE A 32 -6.59 -0.94 4.68
N PRO A 33 -7.68 -1.14 5.45
CA PRO A 33 -9.00 -0.57 5.11
C PRO A 33 -9.10 0.93 5.37
N VAL A 34 -8.29 1.48 6.29
CA VAL A 34 -8.40 2.88 6.73
C VAL A 34 -7.06 3.58 6.63
N ASP A 35 -6.99 4.63 5.82
CA ASP A 35 -5.83 5.51 5.74
C ASP A 35 -6.05 6.75 6.61
N ALA A 36 -5.08 7.10 7.46
CA ALA A 36 -5.15 8.33 8.26
C ALA A 36 -5.18 9.61 7.39
N LEU A 37 -4.67 9.55 6.15
CA LEU A 37 -4.86 10.65 5.18
C LEU A 37 -6.33 10.85 4.82
N ASN A 38 -7.12 9.79 4.76
CA ASN A 38 -8.57 9.91 4.57
C ASN A 38 -9.24 10.65 5.74
N LEU A 39 -8.67 10.53 6.95
CA LEU A 39 -9.14 11.26 8.14
C LEU A 39 -8.88 12.76 8.01
N VAL A 40 -7.76 13.16 7.42
CA VAL A 40 -7.42 14.57 7.18
C VAL A 40 -8.38 15.18 6.14
N TYR A 41 -8.73 14.42 5.10
CA TYR A 41 -9.74 14.84 4.12
C TYR A 41 -11.16 14.96 4.70
N LEU A 42 -11.50 14.16 5.73
CA LEU A 42 -12.77 14.28 6.45
C LEU A 42 -12.86 15.58 7.27
N MET A 43 -11.74 16.16 7.67
CA MET A 43 -11.67 17.42 8.43
C MET A 43 -11.69 18.67 7.53
N GLY A 44 -11.49 18.50 6.23
CA GLY A 44 -11.59 19.59 5.24
C GLY A 44 -13.03 19.86 4.85
N GLU A 45 -13.78 20.52 5.72
CA GLU A 45 -15.08 21.09 5.35
C GLU A 45 -14.85 22.32 4.46
N ASP A 46 -15.69 22.47 3.43
CA ASP A 46 -15.70 23.68 2.63
C ASP A 46 -16.19 24.87 3.49
N PRO A 47 -15.32 25.84 3.78
CA PRO A 47 -15.69 26.98 4.62
C PRO A 47 -16.78 27.87 3.99
N SER A 48 -17.06 27.75 2.70
CA SER A 48 -18.14 28.48 2.02
C SER A 48 -19.54 27.91 2.31
N GLY A 49 -19.63 26.65 2.75
CA GLY A 49 -20.89 25.94 2.98
C GLY A 49 -21.67 25.58 1.71
N GLU A 50 -21.10 25.82 0.54
CA GLU A 50 -21.75 25.52 -0.77
C GLU A 50 -21.64 24.05 -1.14
N THR A 51 -20.67 23.33 -0.54
CA THR A 51 -20.45 21.90 -0.79
C THR A 51 -20.62 21.09 0.49
N THR A 52 -21.50 20.10 0.43
CA THR A 52 -21.71 19.14 1.52
C THR A 52 -21.15 17.78 1.12
N TYR A 53 -20.31 17.22 1.97
CA TYR A 53 -19.69 15.92 1.75
C TYR A 53 -20.39 14.83 2.57
N GLY A 54 -20.69 13.72 1.91
CA GLY A 54 -21.16 12.51 2.56
C GLY A 54 -20.04 11.72 3.25
N PRO A 55 -20.39 10.62 3.92
CA PRO A 55 -19.40 9.77 4.58
C PRO A 55 -18.43 9.17 3.57
N MET A 56 -17.13 9.17 3.89
CA MET A 56 -16.10 8.57 3.06
C MET A 56 -16.23 7.05 3.06
N LYS A 57 -16.26 6.48 1.86
CA LYS A 57 -16.20 5.05 1.59
C LYS A 57 -14.82 4.72 1.06
N THR A 58 -14.21 3.61 1.48
CA THR A 58 -12.87 3.23 1.04
C THR A 58 -12.77 1.74 0.74
N ALA A 59 -12.10 1.38 -0.35
CA ALA A 59 -11.62 0.03 -0.58
C ALA A 59 -10.29 -0.23 0.17
N GLY A 60 -9.71 0.82 0.72
CA GLY A 60 -8.43 0.78 1.41
C GLY A 60 -7.23 1.01 0.51
N ILE A 61 -6.09 0.68 1.05
CA ILE A 61 -4.80 0.75 0.39
C ILE A 61 -4.33 -0.68 0.12
N PHE A 62 -3.95 -0.95 -1.11
CA PHE A 62 -3.32 -2.19 -1.52
C PHE A 62 -1.83 -1.93 -1.76
N SER A 63 -0.97 -2.83 -1.28
CA SER A 63 0.47 -2.76 -1.45
C SER A 63 0.98 -4.09 -2.00
N ALA A 64 1.90 -4.00 -2.95
CA ALA A 64 2.68 -5.13 -3.41
C ALA A 64 4.16 -4.77 -3.36
N ASP A 65 4.96 -5.60 -2.69
CA ASP A 65 6.40 -5.39 -2.53
C ASP A 65 7.15 -6.57 -3.12
N PHE A 66 8.28 -6.27 -3.74
CA PHE A 66 9.25 -7.28 -4.15
C PHE A 66 10.64 -6.89 -3.65
N ASP A 67 11.24 -7.76 -2.86
CA ASP A 67 12.44 -7.49 -2.11
C ASP A 67 13.55 -8.50 -2.47
N TYR A 68 14.79 -8.01 -2.54
CA TYR A 68 16.00 -8.78 -2.71
C TYR A 68 16.92 -8.62 -1.50
N LYS A 69 17.32 -9.72 -0.88
CA LYS A 69 18.25 -9.75 0.24
C LYS A 69 19.69 -9.52 -0.24
N VAL A 70 20.25 -8.38 0.11
CA VAL A 70 21.66 -8.05 -0.15
C VAL A 70 22.55 -8.60 0.95
N LYS A 71 22.13 -8.44 2.22
CA LYS A 71 22.80 -8.95 3.42
C LYS A 71 21.75 -9.45 4.42
N LYS A 72 22.16 -10.17 5.47
CA LYS A 72 21.23 -10.65 6.51
C LYS A 72 20.44 -9.53 7.20
N TRP A 73 20.97 -8.32 7.19
CA TRP A 73 20.35 -7.14 7.79
C TRP A 73 19.84 -6.11 6.77
N LEU A 74 20.19 -6.27 5.48
CA LEU A 74 19.89 -5.29 4.43
C LEU A 74 19.16 -5.96 3.26
N THR A 75 18.01 -5.41 2.93
CA THR A 75 17.18 -5.80 1.80
C THR A 75 16.90 -4.56 0.96
N VAL A 76 16.91 -4.68 -0.34
CA VAL A 76 16.49 -3.66 -1.30
C VAL A 76 15.33 -4.19 -2.11
N GLY A 77 14.41 -3.33 -2.50
CA GLY A 77 13.24 -3.78 -3.23
C GLY A 77 12.49 -2.66 -3.92
N ALA A 78 11.30 -2.98 -4.35
CA ALA A 78 10.34 -2.03 -4.90
C ALA A 78 8.97 -2.27 -4.26
N LYS A 79 8.28 -1.19 -3.96
CA LYS A 79 6.92 -1.17 -3.42
C LYS A 79 6.00 -0.45 -4.38
N VAL A 80 4.87 -1.06 -4.67
CA VAL A 80 3.77 -0.50 -5.46
C VAL A 80 2.57 -0.36 -4.55
N ASN A 81 1.91 0.80 -4.57
CA ASN A 81 0.72 1.03 -3.78
C ASN A 81 -0.39 1.59 -4.64
N TYR A 82 -1.60 1.19 -4.30
CA TYR A 82 -2.83 1.71 -4.89
C TYR A 82 -3.83 2.04 -3.78
N ARG A 83 -4.31 3.27 -3.78
CA ARG A 83 -5.35 3.79 -2.88
C ARG A 83 -6.62 4.02 -3.67
N ASN A 84 -7.76 3.65 -3.09
CA ASN A 84 -9.06 3.94 -3.67
C ASN A 84 -10.07 4.26 -2.59
N SER A 85 -10.56 5.49 -2.60
CA SER A 85 -11.58 5.98 -1.70
C SER A 85 -12.55 6.87 -2.48
N TRP A 86 -13.79 7.01 -2.01
CA TRP A 86 -14.79 7.85 -2.65
C TRP A 86 -15.78 8.35 -1.61
N ARG A 87 -16.40 9.49 -1.91
CA ARG A 87 -17.49 10.06 -1.11
C ARG A 87 -18.54 10.70 -2.02
N ASP A 88 -19.76 10.73 -1.53
CA ASP A 88 -20.83 11.47 -2.20
C ASP A 88 -20.63 12.96 -1.92
N MET A 89 -20.74 13.80 -2.93
CA MET A 89 -20.58 15.25 -2.85
C MET A 89 -21.84 15.92 -3.39
N LYS A 90 -22.41 16.87 -2.65
CA LYS A 90 -23.53 17.69 -3.04
C LYS A 90 -23.06 19.14 -3.11
N THR A 91 -23.17 19.74 -4.26
CA THR A 91 -22.83 21.14 -4.49
C THR A 91 -24.08 21.92 -4.87
N ILE A 92 -24.29 23.08 -4.26
CA ILE A 92 -25.37 23.99 -4.61
C ILE A 92 -24.75 25.06 -5.53
N SER A 93 -25.14 25.05 -6.81
CA SER A 93 -24.73 26.06 -7.79
C SER A 93 -26.01 26.71 -8.36
N ASP A 94 -26.09 28.04 -8.27
CA ASP A 94 -27.25 28.82 -8.75
C ASP A 94 -28.61 28.31 -8.21
N GLY A 95 -28.65 27.81 -6.97
CA GLY A 95 -29.83 27.26 -6.35
C GLY A 95 -30.24 25.85 -6.85
N VAL A 96 -29.42 25.23 -7.68
CA VAL A 96 -29.63 23.85 -8.15
C VAL A 96 -28.66 22.90 -7.40
N GLU A 97 -29.23 21.85 -6.80
CA GLU A 97 -28.47 20.82 -6.12
C GLU A 97 -27.87 19.82 -7.14
N VAL A 98 -26.57 19.75 -7.24
CA VAL A 98 -25.84 18.82 -8.11
C VAL A 98 -25.18 17.74 -7.23
N ASN A 99 -25.55 16.49 -7.46
CA ASN A 99 -24.96 15.35 -6.80
C ASN A 99 -23.81 14.80 -7.66
N SER A 100 -22.64 14.63 -7.08
CA SER A 100 -21.47 14.04 -7.73
C SER A 100 -20.74 13.08 -6.78
N ILE A 101 -19.81 12.30 -7.33
CA ILE A 101 -18.96 11.40 -6.54
C ILE A 101 -17.53 11.93 -6.61
N ASP A 102 -17.03 12.34 -5.48
CA ASP A 102 -15.62 12.69 -5.33
C ASP A 102 -14.80 11.41 -5.11
N ARG A 103 -13.84 11.14 -6.01
CA ARG A 103 -12.97 9.96 -5.97
C ARG A 103 -11.55 10.37 -5.67
N LEU A 104 -10.98 9.72 -4.67
CA LEU A 104 -9.58 9.86 -4.27
C LEU A 104 -8.86 8.57 -4.64
N GLN A 105 -8.15 8.61 -5.75
CA GLN A 105 -7.37 7.47 -6.24
C GLN A 105 -5.92 7.89 -6.40
N ALA A 106 -5.00 7.10 -5.88
CA ALA A 106 -3.58 7.36 -6.04
C ALA A 106 -2.84 6.05 -6.30
N PHE A 107 -1.84 6.15 -7.15
CA PHE A 107 -0.91 5.07 -7.45
C PHE A 107 0.51 5.55 -7.22
N SER A 108 1.36 4.72 -6.60
CA SER A 108 2.77 5.06 -6.39
C SER A 108 3.67 3.86 -6.56
N VAL A 109 4.88 4.14 -7.03
CA VAL A 109 5.97 3.15 -7.15
C VAL A 109 7.20 3.73 -6.47
N MET A 110 7.82 2.94 -5.61
CA MET A 110 8.96 3.36 -4.82
C MET A 110 10.00 2.24 -4.73
N PRO A 111 11.25 2.46 -5.13
CA PRO A 111 12.37 1.69 -4.61
C PRO A 111 12.42 1.80 -3.09
N THR A 112 12.79 0.72 -2.43
CA THR A 112 12.79 0.61 -0.97
C THR A 112 14.10 0.04 -0.46
N VAL A 113 14.49 0.51 0.71
CA VAL A 113 15.58 -0.06 1.52
C VAL A 113 14.99 -0.51 2.84
N LYS A 114 15.25 -1.75 3.22
CA LYS A 114 14.74 -2.37 4.44
C LYS A 114 15.91 -2.85 5.30
N LEU A 115 15.91 -2.42 6.54
CA LEU A 115 16.83 -2.90 7.57
C LEU A 115 16.10 -3.94 8.41
N THR A 116 16.60 -5.16 8.45
CA THR A 116 15.91 -6.29 9.09
C THR A 116 16.80 -6.91 10.17
N THR A 117 16.23 -7.22 11.32
CA THR A 117 16.86 -8.04 12.36
C THR A 117 16.23 -9.43 12.36
N GLY A 118 17.04 -10.46 12.61
CA GLY A 118 16.55 -11.84 12.68
C GLY A 118 16.01 -12.38 11.36
N TYR A 119 16.68 -12.10 10.24
CA TYR A 119 16.21 -12.49 8.89
C TYR A 119 15.87 -13.98 8.76
N ASP A 120 16.68 -14.85 9.38
CA ASP A 120 16.48 -16.31 9.35
C ASP A 120 15.54 -16.81 10.49
N SER A 121 15.10 -15.90 11.37
CA SER A 121 14.21 -16.21 12.47
C SER A 121 12.75 -16.32 12.02
N LYS A 122 11.93 -16.99 12.84
CA LYS A 122 10.48 -16.99 12.71
C LYS A 122 9.88 -15.61 12.98
N PHE A 123 10.50 -14.82 13.86
CA PHE A 123 10.13 -13.44 14.17
C PHE A 123 11.17 -12.50 13.60
N ARG A 124 10.73 -11.54 12.81
CA ARG A 124 11.58 -10.53 12.18
C ARG A 124 11.05 -9.15 12.49
N TYR A 125 11.98 -8.28 12.87
CA TYR A 125 11.71 -6.85 13.00
C TYR A 125 12.43 -6.12 11.88
N TYR A 126 11.80 -5.10 11.32
CA TYR A 126 12.42 -4.32 10.26
C TYR A 126 11.91 -2.88 10.25
N ALA A 127 12.73 -2.01 9.67
CA ALA A 127 12.35 -0.66 9.28
C ALA A 127 12.55 -0.52 7.78
N THR A 128 11.70 0.25 7.12
CA THR A 128 11.75 0.46 5.67
C THR A 128 11.70 1.94 5.34
N LEU A 129 12.54 2.34 4.39
CA LEU A 129 12.50 3.66 3.76
C LEU A 129 12.23 3.46 2.26
N GLY A 130 11.25 4.17 1.73
CA GLY A 130 10.92 4.21 0.31
C GLY A 130 10.93 5.63 -0.22
N PHE A 131 11.43 5.80 -1.44
CA PHE A 131 11.42 7.06 -2.16
C PHE A 131 11.09 6.80 -3.63
N GLY A 132 10.15 7.54 -4.21
CA GLY A 132 9.75 7.29 -5.59
C GLY A 132 8.79 8.34 -6.13
N ALA A 133 7.89 7.91 -6.99
CA ALA A 133 6.91 8.77 -7.63
C ALA A 133 5.52 8.15 -7.57
N GLY A 134 4.52 9.01 -7.61
CA GLY A 134 3.13 8.63 -7.71
C GLY A 134 2.34 9.55 -8.61
N VAL A 135 1.12 9.13 -8.89
CA VAL A 135 0.13 9.91 -9.62
C VAL A 135 -1.17 9.90 -8.83
N ASP A 136 -1.73 11.06 -8.63
CA ASP A 136 -3.08 11.25 -8.13
C ASP A 136 -4.03 11.20 -9.33
N LEU A 137 -4.99 10.28 -9.27
CA LEU A 137 -6.01 10.05 -10.29
C LEU A 137 -7.38 10.51 -9.81
N SER A 138 -7.41 11.38 -8.81
CA SER A 138 -8.63 11.94 -8.24
C SER A 138 -9.41 12.75 -9.27
N SER A 139 -10.71 12.90 -9.07
CA SER A 139 -11.70 13.45 -10.00
C SER A 139 -11.20 14.65 -10.82
N GLY A 140 -10.77 14.39 -12.05
CA GLY A 140 -10.36 15.42 -13.03
C GLY A 140 -8.94 15.98 -12.89
N ILE A 141 -8.14 15.51 -11.93
CA ILE A 141 -6.77 15.96 -11.68
C ILE A 141 -5.83 14.79 -11.86
N ASN A 142 -4.86 14.90 -12.77
CA ASN A 142 -3.77 13.95 -12.92
C ASN A 142 -2.47 14.61 -12.44
N GLU A 143 -2.29 14.72 -11.15
CA GLU A 143 -1.10 15.32 -10.56
C GLU A 143 -0.04 14.28 -10.22
N LYS A 144 1.19 14.56 -10.63
CA LYS A 144 2.35 13.74 -10.26
C LYS A 144 2.92 14.26 -8.95
N PHE A 145 3.27 13.34 -8.06
CA PHE A 145 3.91 13.70 -6.79
C PHE A 145 5.12 12.84 -6.50
N VAL A 146 6.01 13.37 -5.67
CA VAL A 146 7.12 12.61 -5.11
C VAL A 146 6.59 11.77 -3.96
N ALA A 147 6.76 10.47 -4.05
CA ALA A 147 6.29 9.54 -3.03
C ALA A 147 7.42 9.25 -2.03
N LEU A 148 7.16 9.49 -0.76
CA LEU A 148 8.03 9.16 0.36
C LEU A 148 7.28 8.24 1.30
N GLN A 149 7.94 7.22 1.82
CA GLN A 149 7.39 6.32 2.82
C GLN A 149 8.45 5.95 3.84
N PHE A 150 8.13 6.14 5.10
CA PHE A 150 8.92 5.67 6.21
C PHE A 150 8.09 4.71 7.06
N THR A 151 8.60 3.51 7.25
CA THR A 151 8.02 2.48 8.11
C THR A 151 9.02 2.22 9.25
N PRO A 152 8.89 2.92 10.39
CA PRO A 152 9.82 2.76 11.51
C PRO A 152 9.75 1.37 12.13
N VAL A 153 8.58 0.74 12.11
CA VAL A 153 8.36 -0.56 12.74
C VAL A 153 7.59 -1.46 11.79
N GLY A 154 8.22 -2.57 11.43
CA GLY A 154 7.59 -3.70 10.78
C GLY A 154 7.91 -4.98 11.54
N ILE A 155 6.92 -5.83 11.68
CA ILE A 155 7.02 -7.14 12.33
C ILE A 155 6.52 -8.19 11.35
N SER A 156 7.26 -9.27 11.20
CA SER A 156 6.85 -10.40 10.37
C SER A 156 6.99 -11.70 11.16
N VAL A 157 5.97 -12.54 11.10
CA VAL A 157 5.89 -13.81 11.83
C VAL A 157 5.67 -14.95 10.86
N GLY A 158 6.63 -15.85 10.78
CA GLY A 158 6.62 -17.02 9.89
C GLY A 158 8.00 -17.26 9.27
N LYS A 159 8.13 -18.35 8.53
CA LYS A 159 9.38 -18.70 7.83
C LYS A 159 9.26 -18.42 6.33
N LYS A 160 8.81 -19.39 5.55
CA LYS A 160 8.63 -19.27 4.09
C LYS A 160 7.42 -18.37 3.76
N VAL A 161 6.30 -18.63 4.40
CA VAL A 161 5.12 -17.75 4.41
C VAL A 161 5.06 -17.09 5.77
N SER A 162 4.85 -15.78 5.78
CA SER A 162 4.81 -14.99 6.99
C SER A 162 3.66 -14.00 6.93
N TRP A 163 3.06 -13.77 8.07
CA TRP A 163 2.16 -12.64 8.26
C TRP A 163 2.98 -11.42 8.70
N TYR A 164 2.67 -10.24 8.21
CA TYR A 164 3.37 -9.04 8.61
C TYR A 164 2.45 -7.90 9.02
N PHE A 165 2.98 -7.04 9.89
CA PHE A 165 2.42 -5.77 10.31
C PHE A 165 3.44 -4.66 10.11
N GLU A 166 3.00 -3.54 9.60
CA GLU A 166 3.80 -2.32 9.43
C GLU A 166 3.08 -1.13 10.07
N LEU A 167 3.84 -0.29 10.77
CA LEU A 167 3.44 1.05 11.15
C LEU A 167 4.23 2.01 10.28
N GLY A 168 3.55 2.87 9.51
CA GLY A 168 4.21 3.72 8.54
C GLY A 168 3.61 5.12 8.45
N ILE A 169 4.44 6.04 7.96
CA ILE A 169 4.09 7.44 7.70
C ILE A 169 4.61 7.78 6.32
N GLY A 170 3.74 8.27 5.46
CA GLY A 170 4.13 8.70 4.12
C GLY A 170 3.00 8.66 3.10
N HIS A 171 3.38 8.73 1.82
CA HIS A 171 2.42 8.80 0.72
C HIS A 171 1.84 7.42 0.35
N ALA A 172 2.53 6.31 0.70
CA ALA A 172 2.01 4.98 0.44
C ALA A 172 0.83 4.67 1.36
N PHE A 173 1.04 4.88 2.65
CA PHE A 173 0.02 4.74 3.68
C PHE A 173 0.45 5.52 4.94
N MET A 174 -0.53 5.93 5.70
CA MET A 174 -0.31 6.55 7.01
C MET A 174 -1.13 5.79 8.05
N GLY A 175 -0.41 5.13 8.97
CA GLY A 175 -1.01 4.27 10.00
C GLY A 175 -0.50 2.83 9.91
N PHE A 176 -1.39 1.86 9.93
CA PHE A 176 -1.07 0.44 9.94
C PHE A 176 -1.25 -0.18 8.55
N MET A 177 -0.47 -1.20 8.26
CA MET A 177 -0.66 -2.09 7.13
C MET A 177 -0.42 -3.53 7.58
N THR A 178 -1.17 -4.46 7.02
CA THR A 178 -1.00 -5.89 7.30
C THR A 178 -1.08 -6.69 6.02
N GLY A 179 -0.50 -7.87 6.02
CA GLY A 179 -0.51 -8.71 4.83
C GLY A 179 0.28 -9.99 4.97
N LEU A 180 0.47 -10.63 3.84
CA LEU A 180 1.24 -11.85 3.72
C LEU A 180 2.53 -11.60 2.95
N SER A 181 3.59 -12.26 3.38
CA SER A 181 4.85 -12.30 2.66
C SER A 181 5.26 -13.73 2.34
N TRP A 182 5.94 -13.88 1.24
CA TRP A 182 6.45 -15.14 0.75
C TRP A 182 7.91 -15.01 0.37
N ARG A 183 8.75 -15.87 0.96
CA ARG A 183 10.20 -15.93 0.73
C ARG A 183 10.60 -17.13 -0.13
N PHE A 184 11.49 -16.93 -1.09
CA PHE A 184 11.97 -17.96 -2.01
C PHE A 184 13.40 -17.67 -2.51
#